data_b36e19de3445a4cc09cc01c18401058d
#
_entry.id   b36e19de3445a4cc09cc01c18401058d
#
_cell.length_a   1.000
_cell.length_b   1.000
_cell.length_c   1.000
_cell.angle_alpha   90.00
_cell.angle_beta   90.00
_cell.angle_gamma   90.00
#
_symmetry.space_group_name_H-M   'P 1'
#
loop_
_entity.id
_entity.type
_entity.pdbx_description
1 polymer ?
#
loop_
_entity_poly.entity_id
_entity_poly.type
_entity_poly.pdbx_seq_one_letter_code
_entity_poly.pdbx_strand_id
1 'polypeptide(L)'
;MNDGMYQFIVGTLDLFLWGGKLVGEENLPQHGPAVFIANHHEAIGPIAATCSIPLRLYPWSVADMVDDEKAAAYLKWDFVERTLHLQPPVSEWVAKGLSKLSAPLLRSIGCIPVYKGEYEHMVDTLRLSMDILRQDKFLLVFPEDNILPKDSETRMAPFQRSFARLGEMYYAETSRRLAFYPVAVHPKGVVMVGKAVAFDPLNPVGLERHRLKDLMEETVRMMYLQVENKAGSDVPALTIQHK
;
A
#
# COMPACT_ATOMS: atom_id res chain seq x y z
N MET A 1 12.10 -10.43 -12.12
CA MET A 1 13.22 -9.75 -11.38
C MET A 1 13.66 -10.64 -10.23
N ASN A 2 14.96 -10.80 -10.01
CA ASN A 2 15.50 -11.52 -8.84
C ASN A 2 15.48 -10.62 -7.58
N ASP A 3 15.65 -11.23 -6.40
CA ASP A 3 15.54 -10.50 -5.12
C ASP A 3 16.66 -9.47 -4.93
N GLY A 4 17.87 -9.73 -5.42
CA GLY A 4 18.98 -8.78 -5.32
C GLY A 4 18.72 -7.49 -6.11
N MET A 5 18.14 -7.59 -7.31
CA MET A 5 17.75 -6.43 -8.10
C MET A 5 16.58 -5.68 -7.44
N TYR A 6 15.62 -6.40 -6.87
CA TYR A 6 14.54 -5.79 -6.10
C TYR A 6 15.09 -4.95 -4.95
N GLN A 7 15.96 -5.52 -4.11
CA GLN A 7 16.58 -4.84 -2.98
C GLN A 7 17.40 -3.61 -3.42
N PHE A 8 18.13 -3.71 -4.53
CA PHE A 8 18.87 -2.57 -5.08
C PHE A 8 17.95 -1.42 -5.49
N ILE A 9 16.85 -1.73 -6.18
CA ILE A 9 15.85 -0.72 -6.61
C ILE A 9 15.20 -0.08 -5.38
N VAL A 10 14.72 -0.89 -4.44
CA VAL A 10 14.04 -0.42 -3.22
C VAL A 10 15.00 0.42 -2.38
N GLY A 11 16.25 0.00 -2.19
CA GLY A 11 17.25 0.78 -1.46
C GLY A 11 17.58 2.12 -2.14
N THR A 12 17.58 2.15 -3.47
CA THR A 12 17.76 3.40 -4.22
C THR A 12 16.56 4.34 -4.04
N LEU A 13 15.33 3.81 -4.11
CA LEU A 13 14.13 4.60 -3.87
C LEU A 13 14.06 5.11 -2.43
N ASP A 14 14.44 4.29 -1.46
CA ASP A 14 14.50 4.70 -0.06
C ASP A 14 15.47 5.88 0.13
N LEU A 15 16.70 5.76 -0.38
CA LEU A 15 17.72 6.79 -0.25
C LEU A 15 17.30 8.14 -0.85
N PHE A 16 16.63 8.14 -2.00
CA PHE A 16 16.34 9.38 -2.75
C PHE A 16 14.93 9.92 -2.55
N LEU A 17 13.96 9.08 -2.19
CA LEU A 17 12.55 9.47 -2.15
C LEU A 17 11.90 9.35 -0.78
N TRP A 18 12.40 8.45 0.08
CA TRP A 18 11.72 8.20 1.35
C TRP A 18 12.61 8.47 2.57
N GLY A 19 13.62 7.64 2.83
CA GLY A 19 14.53 7.79 3.99
C GLY A 19 13.80 7.74 5.34
N GLY A 20 12.66 7.05 5.41
CA GLY A 20 11.79 7.03 6.57
C GLY A 20 12.17 5.95 7.59
N LYS A 21 11.40 5.89 8.70
CA LYS A 21 11.62 4.97 9.82
C LYS A 21 10.54 3.90 9.87
N LEU A 22 10.95 2.62 10.01
CA LEU A 22 10.06 1.51 10.34
C LEU A 22 9.86 1.41 11.86
N VAL A 23 8.61 1.21 12.29
CA VAL A 23 8.21 0.94 13.69
C VAL A 23 7.38 -0.34 13.71
N GLY A 24 7.57 -1.19 14.71
CA GLY A 24 6.88 -2.47 14.81
C GLY A 24 7.53 -3.56 13.96
N GLU A 25 8.84 -3.49 13.74
CA GLU A 25 9.62 -4.50 13.01
C GLU A 25 9.48 -5.89 13.63
N GLU A 26 9.32 -5.97 14.94
CA GLU A 26 9.07 -7.19 15.70
C GLU A 26 7.77 -7.91 15.34
N ASN A 27 6.84 -7.21 14.69
CA ASN A 27 5.59 -7.79 14.21
C ASN A 27 5.71 -8.46 12.84
N LEU A 28 6.81 -8.21 12.11
CA LEU A 28 6.98 -8.75 10.76
C LEU A 28 7.00 -10.29 10.75
N PRO A 29 6.36 -10.92 9.76
CA PRO A 29 6.41 -12.37 9.61
C PRO A 29 7.82 -12.83 9.21
N GLN A 30 8.28 -13.92 9.82
CA GLN A 30 9.52 -14.57 9.40
C GLN A 30 9.36 -15.35 8.10
N HIS A 31 8.14 -15.84 7.83
CA HIS A 31 7.81 -16.63 6.65
C HIS A 31 6.43 -16.23 6.14
N GLY A 32 6.24 -16.32 4.82
CA GLY A 32 4.96 -16.12 4.17
C GLY A 32 4.03 -17.35 4.21
N PRO A 33 2.86 -17.21 3.63
CA PRO A 33 2.35 -16.01 3.02
C PRO A 33 1.70 -15.05 4.01
N ALA A 34 1.62 -13.77 3.64
CA ALA A 34 0.84 -12.77 4.37
C ALA A 34 0.39 -11.62 3.46
N VAL A 35 -0.60 -10.85 3.95
CA VAL A 35 -1.11 -9.65 3.28
C VAL A 35 -0.90 -8.44 4.18
N PHE A 36 -0.20 -7.44 3.70
CA PHE A 36 -0.03 -6.15 4.35
C PHE A 36 -1.12 -5.19 3.86
N ILE A 37 -1.86 -4.60 4.79
CA ILE A 37 -2.98 -3.69 4.53
C ILE A 37 -2.58 -2.29 4.97
N ALA A 38 -2.36 -1.41 4.02
CA ALA A 38 -1.82 -0.07 4.26
C ALA A 38 -2.79 1.04 3.83
N ASN A 39 -2.70 2.21 4.48
CA ASN A 39 -3.32 3.41 3.97
C ASN A 39 -2.52 4.00 2.80
N HIS A 40 -3.25 4.58 1.84
CA HIS A 40 -2.70 5.20 0.66
C HIS A 40 -2.46 6.70 0.89
N HIS A 41 -1.31 7.03 1.48
CA HIS A 41 -0.95 8.44 1.66
C HIS A 41 -0.42 9.02 0.34
N GLU A 42 -1.32 9.47 -0.53
CA GLU A 42 -1.00 10.05 -1.84
C GLU A 42 -0.04 9.15 -2.67
N ALA A 43 0.81 9.73 -3.52
CA ALA A 43 1.76 8.97 -4.31
C ALA A 43 2.92 8.38 -3.49
N ILE A 44 3.21 8.93 -2.31
CA ILE A 44 4.33 8.49 -1.47
C ILE A 44 4.02 7.22 -0.67
N GLY A 45 2.75 6.97 -0.35
CA GLY A 45 2.34 5.85 0.50
C GLY A 45 2.86 4.48 0.02
N PRO A 46 2.63 4.10 -1.24
CA PRO A 46 3.14 2.85 -1.79
C PRO A 46 4.67 2.74 -1.78
N ILE A 47 5.37 3.84 -2.07
CA ILE A 47 6.83 3.91 -2.04
C ILE A 47 7.32 3.71 -0.60
N ALA A 48 6.74 4.47 0.34
CA ALA A 48 7.08 4.41 1.74
C ALA A 48 6.95 3.00 2.33
N ALA A 49 5.79 2.36 2.13
CA ALA A 49 5.55 1.01 2.62
C ALA A 49 6.52 0.00 1.99
N THR A 50 6.78 0.11 0.67
CA THR A 50 7.68 -0.81 -0.04
C THR A 50 9.14 -0.61 0.38
N CYS A 51 9.59 0.64 0.62
CA CYS A 51 10.96 0.94 1.02
C CYS A 51 11.24 0.60 2.49
N SER A 52 10.26 0.83 3.39
CA SER A 52 10.46 0.63 4.83
C SER A 52 10.37 -0.84 5.27
N ILE A 53 9.53 -1.65 4.62
CA ILE A 53 9.34 -3.05 5.02
C ILE A 53 10.42 -3.92 4.34
N PRO A 54 11.33 -4.57 5.10
CA PRO A 54 12.48 -5.31 4.56
C PRO A 54 12.08 -6.69 3.99
N LEU A 55 10.90 -6.77 3.37
CA LEU A 55 10.37 -7.95 2.73
C LEU A 55 10.08 -7.64 1.26
N ARG A 56 10.16 -8.65 0.40
CA ARG A 56 9.73 -8.49 -0.99
C ARG A 56 8.21 -8.47 -1.05
N LEU A 57 7.65 -7.30 -1.28
CA LEU A 57 6.21 -7.06 -1.39
C LEU A 57 5.76 -7.08 -2.85
N TYR A 58 4.57 -7.62 -3.08
CA TYR A 58 3.86 -7.61 -4.36
C TYR A 58 2.64 -6.71 -4.23
N PRO A 59 2.76 -5.42 -4.61
CA PRO A 59 1.70 -4.46 -4.35
C PRO A 59 0.55 -4.58 -5.37
N TRP A 60 -0.67 -4.35 -4.89
CA TRP A 60 -1.79 -4.03 -5.75
C TRP A 60 -1.62 -2.62 -6.29
N SER A 61 -1.74 -2.47 -7.61
CA SER A 61 -1.62 -1.18 -8.30
C SER A 61 -2.76 -1.01 -9.29
N VAL A 62 -3.19 0.23 -9.52
CA VAL A 62 -4.18 0.53 -10.56
C VAL A 62 -3.68 -0.02 -11.89
N ALA A 63 -4.53 -0.76 -12.62
CA ALA A 63 -4.17 -1.40 -13.87
C ALA A 63 -3.59 -0.42 -14.90
N ASP A 64 -4.14 0.79 -14.96
CA ASP A 64 -3.68 1.83 -15.87
C ASP A 64 -2.23 2.25 -15.61
N MET A 65 -1.69 2.11 -14.40
CA MET A 65 -0.30 2.43 -14.09
C MET A 65 0.70 1.41 -14.63
N VAL A 66 0.28 0.19 -14.87
CA VAL A 66 1.13 -0.90 -15.41
C VAL A 66 0.95 -1.11 -16.91
N ASP A 67 -0.01 -0.40 -17.53
CA ASP A 67 -0.31 -0.40 -18.95
C ASP A 67 0.49 0.71 -19.66
N ASP A 68 1.27 0.35 -20.69
CA ASP A 68 2.16 1.30 -21.40
C ASP A 68 1.39 2.42 -22.12
N GLU A 69 0.17 2.16 -22.57
CA GLU A 69 -0.66 3.13 -23.30
C GLU A 69 -1.40 4.08 -22.35
N LYS A 70 -1.81 3.58 -21.19
CA LYS A 70 -2.65 4.31 -20.22
C LYS A 70 -1.84 5.01 -19.13
N ALA A 71 -0.65 4.51 -18.81
CA ALA A 71 0.15 5.02 -17.68
C ALA A 71 0.43 6.52 -17.76
N ALA A 72 0.72 7.04 -18.96
CA ALA A 72 0.98 8.47 -19.15
C ALA A 72 -0.25 9.34 -18.85
N ALA A 73 -1.44 8.91 -19.31
CA ALA A 73 -2.70 9.64 -19.06
C ALA A 73 -3.09 9.58 -17.58
N TYR A 74 -2.93 8.41 -16.95
CA TYR A 74 -3.20 8.24 -15.54
C TYR A 74 -2.28 9.12 -14.67
N LEU A 75 -0.96 9.06 -14.88
CA LEU A 75 0.02 9.86 -14.14
C LEU A 75 -0.16 11.36 -14.35
N LYS A 76 -0.53 11.79 -15.57
CA LYS A 76 -0.84 13.20 -15.84
C LYS A 76 -1.92 13.70 -14.90
N TRP A 77 -3.05 12.99 -14.84
CA TRP A 77 -4.20 13.41 -14.05
C TRP A 77 -3.97 13.24 -12.53
N ASP A 78 -3.49 12.07 -12.09
CA ASP A 78 -3.44 11.72 -10.67
C ASP A 78 -2.23 12.33 -9.94
N PHE A 79 -1.09 12.46 -10.62
CA PHE A 79 0.15 12.91 -9.99
C PHE A 79 0.63 14.27 -10.52
N VAL A 80 0.77 14.44 -11.84
CA VAL A 80 1.45 15.62 -12.40
C VAL A 80 0.59 16.89 -12.25
N GLU A 81 -0.69 16.80 -12.58
CA GLU A 81 -1.59 17.96 -12.49
C GLU A 81 -2.12 18.14 -11.07
N ARG A 82 -2.45 17.04 -10.38
CA ARG A 82 -3.06 17.11 -9.05
C ARG A 82 -2.05 17.37 -7.93
N THR A 83 -0.86 16.76 -7.98
CA THR A 83 0.15 16.84 -6.91
C THR A 83 1.24 17.85 -7.24
N LEU A 84 1.76 17.86 -8.48
CA LEU A 84 2.81 18.81 -8.89
C LEU A 84 2.23 20.14 -9.41
N HIS A 85 0.90 20.23 -9.60
CA HIS A 85 0.20 21.42 -10.10
C HIS A 85 0.72 21.95 -11.45
N LEU A 86 1.31 21.08 -12.27
CA LEU A 86 1.80 21.45 -13.61
C LEU A 86 0.64 21.47 -14.60
N GLN A 87 0.66 22.45 -15.52
CA GLN A 87 -0.37 22.63 -16.54
C GLN A 87 0.13 22.15 -17.93
N PRO A 88 -0.78 21.81 -18.88
CA PRO A 88 -0.40 21.53 -20.26
C PRO A 88 0.30 22.74 -20.89
N PRO A 89 1.28 22.52 -21.80
CA PRO A 89 1.74 21.22 -22.32
C PRO A 89 2.80 20.53 -21.46
N VAL A 90 3.31 21.17 -20.39
CA VAL A 90 4.41 20.67 -19.55
C VAL A 90 3.97 19.38 -18.83
N SER A 91 2.73 19.33 -18.31
CA SER A 91 2.19 18.15 -17.63
C SER A 91 2.21 16.90 -18.51
N GLU A 92 1.97 17.05 -19.82
CA GLU A 92 1.98 15.93 -20.76
C GLU A 92 3.39 15.36 -20.98
N TRP A 93 4.39 16.22 -21.10
CA TRP A 93 5.77 15.78 -21.29
C TRP A 93 6.33 15.11 -20.04
N VAL A 94 6.05 15.69 -18.87
CA VAL A 94 6.46 15.12 -17.57
C VAL A 94 5.79 13.77 -17.37
N ALA A 95 4.48 13.66 -17.61
CA ALA A 95 3.75 12.41 -17.44
C ALA A 95 4.26 11.31 -18.40
N LYS A 96 4.54 11.64 -19.67
CA LYS A 96 5.13 10.71 -20.62
C LYS A 96 6.55 10.26 -20.22
N GLY A 97 7.35 11.16 -19.66
CA GLY A 97 8.68 10.80 -19.15
C GLY A 97 8.59 9.86 -17.95
N LEU A 98 7.73 10.18 -16.98
CA LEU A 98 7.49 9.38 -15.79
C LEU A 98 6.91 8.00 -16.13
N SER A 99 5.94 7.90 -17.05
CA SER A 99 5.32 6.61 -17.40
C SER A 99 6.31 5.63 -18.02
N LYS A 100 7.27 6.11 -18.83
CA LYS A 100 8.33 5.28 -19.43
C LYS A 100 9.25 4.63 -18.39
N LEU A 101 9.34 5.18 -17.19
CA LEU A 101 10.12 4.63 -16.09
C LEU A 101 9.25 3.83 -15.11
N SER A 102 8.09 4.37 -14.74
CA SER A 102 7.24 3.77 -13.70
C SER A 102 6.55 2.48 -14.16
N ALA A 103 5.96 2.43 -15.35
CA ALA A 103 5.23 1.25 -15.80
C ALA A 103 6.12 0.00 -15.93
N PRO A 104 7.33 0.04 -16.58
CA PRO A 104 8.25 -1.08 -16.57
C PRO A 104 8.74 -1.45 -15.17
N LEU A 105 8.97 -0.45 -14.30
CA LEU A 105 9.38 -0.68 -12.92
C LEU A 105 8.30 -1.44 -12.14
N LEU A 106 7.05 -0.97 -12.17
CA LEU A 106 5.91 -1.61 -11.50
C LEU A 106 5.72 -3.05 -11.97
N ARG A 107 5.81 -3.30 -13.27
CA ARG A 107 5.79 -4.68 -13.81
C ARG A 107 6.96 -5.52 -13.31
N SER A 108 8.15 -4.94 -13.24
CA SER A 108 9.36 -5.67 -12.82
C SER A 108 9.35 -6.04 -11.35
N ILE A 109 8.78 -5.22 -10.48
CA ILE A 109 8.59 -5.58 -9.06
C ILE A 109 7.45 -6.57 -8.85
N GLY A 110 6.60 -6.78 -9.87
CA GLY A 110 5.51 -7.76 -9.84
C GLY A 110 4.21 -7.20 -9.27
N CYS A 111 3.91 -5.92 -9.54
CA CYS A 111 2.62 -5.34 -9.17
C CYS A 111 1.45 -6.13 -9.75
N ILE A 112 0.41 -6.31 -8.96
CA ILE A 112 -0.83 -6.97 -9.35
C ILE A 112 -1.83 -5.90 -9.80
N PRO A 113 -2.32 -5.95 -11.06
CA PRO A 113 -3.25 -4.94 -11.57
C PRO A 113 -4.61 -5.04 -10.88
N VAL A 114 -5.15 -3.89 -10.49
CA VAL A 114 -6.52 -3.73 -9.97
C VAL A 114 -7.30 -2.85 -10.92
N TYR A 115 -8.39 -3.38 -11.44
CA TYR A 115 -9.28 -2.69 -12.37
C TYR A 115 -10.41 -2.03 -11.60
N LYS A 116 -10.56 -0.71 -11.72
CA LYS A 116 -11.61 0.05 -11.05
C LYS A 116 -12.95 -0.13 -11.77
N GLY A 117 -13.99 -0.46 -11.01
CA GLY A 117 -15.37 -0.52 -11.54
C GLY A 117 -15.74 -1.78 -12.33
N GLU A 118 -14.82 -2.69 -12.57
CA GLU A 118 -15.06 -3.89 -13.39
C GLU A 118 -14.98 -5.15 -12.51
N TYR A 119 -16.15 -5.68 -12.15
CA TYR A 119 -16.24 -6.85 -11.25
C TYR A 119 -15.56 -8.10 -11.82
N GLU A 120 -15.62 -8.30 -13.14
CA GLU A 120 -14.99 -9.45 -13.82
C GLU A 120 -13.45 -9.43 -13.63
N HIS A 121 -12.84 -8.28 -13.74
CA HIS A 121 -11.40 -8.13 -13.55
C HIS A 121 -10.93 -8.23 -12.10
N MET A 122 -11.84 -8.06 -11.12
CA MET A 122 -11.50 -8.33 -9.71
C MET A 122 -11.17 -9.82 -9.50
N VAL A 123 -11.80 -10.71 -10.25
CA VAL A 123 -11.49 -12.16 -10.21
C VAL A 123 -10.06 -12.42 -10.65
N ASP A 124 -9.57 -11.72 -11.69
CA ASP A 124 -8.20 -11.86 -12.17
C ASP A 124 -7.19 -11.32 -11.14
N THR A 125 -7.48 -10.16 -10.53
CA THR A 125 -6.68 -9.60 -9.42
C THR A 125 -6.54 -10.60 -8.27
N LEU A 126 -7.65 -11.21 -7.85
CA LEU A 126 -7.65 -12.20 -6.78
C LEU A 126 -6.91 -13.48 -7.19
N ARG A 127 -7.05 -13.96 -8.43
CA ARG A 127 -6.32 -15.13 -8.95
C ARG A 127 -4.80 -14.89 -8.92
N LEU A 128 -4.34 -13.77 -9.48
CA LEU A 128 -2.93 -13.40 -9.46
C LEU A 128 -2.40 -13.25 -8.02
N SER A 129 -3.21 -12.72 -7.12
CA SER A 129 -2.87 -12.63 -5.70
C SER A 129 -2.71 -14.00 -5.07
N MET A 130 -3.60 -14.95 -5.37
CA MET A 130 -3.49 -16.33 -4.89
C MET A 130 -2.23 -17.03 -5.41
N ASP A 131 -1.83 -16.77 -6.67
CA ASP A 131 -0.59 -17.32 -7.23
C ASP A 131 0.66 -16.83 -6.47
N ILE A 132 0.65 -15.61 -5.97
CA ILE A 132 1.71 -15.06 -5.11
C ILE A 132 1.67 -15.71 -3.71
N LEU A 133 0.49 -15.83 -3.11
CA LEU A 133 0.33 -16.43 -1.77
C LEU A 133 0.72 -17.92 -1.75
N ARG A 134 0.45 -18.69 -2.83
CA ARG A 134 0.88 -20.09 -2.98
C ARG A 134 2.39 -20.26 -2.99
N GLN A 135 3.13 -19.21 -3.34
CA GLN A 135 4.59 -19.18 -3.35
C GLN A 135 5.17 -18.68 -2.01
N ASP A 136 4.37 -18.67 -0.94
CA ASP A 136 4.73 -18.15 0.38
C ASP A 136 5.26 -16.70 0.35
N LYS A 137 4.74 -15.87 -0.57
CA LYS A 137 5.14 -14.47 -0.76
C LYS A 137 4.15 -13.50 -0.10
N PHE A 138 4.49 -12.21 -0.12
CA PHE A 138 3.81 -11.16 0.61
C PHE A 138 3.10 -10.19 -0.32
N LEU A 139 1.81 -9.97 -0.09
CA LEU A 139 1.04 -8.95 -0.80
C LEU A 139 1.04 -7.63 -0.03
N LEU A 140 0.98 -6.51 -0.74
CA LEU A 140 0.73 -5.18 -0.20
C LEU A 140 -0.52 -4.61 -0.85
N VAL A 141 -1.53 -4.27 -0.04
CA VAL A 141 -2.83 -3.81 -0.52
C VAL A 141 -3.18 -2.46 0.10
N PHE A 142 -3.63 -1.53 -0.74
CA PHE A 142 -4.16 -0.23 -0.35
C PHE A 142 -5.67 -0.21 -0.60
N PRO A 143 -6.49 -0.58 0.40
CA PRO A 143 -7.91 -0.82 0.19
C PRO A 143 -8.78 0.43 0.24
N GLU A 144 -8.21 1.63 0.31
CA GLU A 144 -8.98 2.87 0.40
C GLU A 144 -9.90 3.09 -0.81
N ASP A 145 -11.15 3.44 -0.52
CA ASP A 145 -12.11 3.87 -1.53
C ASP A 145 -11.97 5.38 -1.78
N ASN A 146 -11.13 5.72 -2.75
CA ASN A 146 -10.85 7.13 -3.07
C ASN A 146 -12.03 7.93 -3.65
N ILE A 147 -13.19 7.28 -3.87
CA ILE A 147 -14.44 7.95 -4.28
C ILE A 147 -15.15 8.55 -3.04
N LEU A 148 -14.95 7.92 -1.88
CA LEU A 148 -15.56 8.36 -0.63
C LEU A 148 -14.76 9.49 0.03
N PRO A 149 -15.44 10.34 0.82
CA PRO A 149 -14.76 11.42 1.53
C PRO A 149 -13.74 10.88 2.52
N LYS A 150 -12.60 11.55 2.58
CA LYS A 150 -11.53 11.22 3.51
C LYS A 150 -11.83 11.78 4.89
N ASP A 151 -11.45 11.04 5.91
CA ASP A 151 -11.46 11.48 7.30
C ASP A 151 -10.56 12.72 7.49
N SER A 152 -11.02 13.69 8.30
CA SER A 152 -10.33 14.97 8.48
C SER A 152 -9.02 14.88 9.25
N GLU A 153 -8.90 13.92 10.19
CA GLU A 153 -7.72 13.77 11.05
C GLU A 153 -6.67 12.88 10.39
N THR A 154 -7.10 11.72 9.89
CA THR A 154 -6.19 10.73 9.30
C THR A 154 -5.98 10.89 7.81
N ARG A 155 -6.84 11.68 7.13
CA ARG A 155 -6.90 11.82 5.66
C ARG A 155 -7.09 10.51 4.91
N MET A 156 -7.57 9.48 5.58
CA MET A 156 -7.83 8.17 5.01
C MET A 156 -9.28 8.07 4.55
N ALA A 157 -9.49 7.51 3.35
CA ALA A 157 -10.81 7.10 2.91
C ALA A 157 -11.21 5.77 3.57
N PRO A 158 -12.52 5.44 3.65
CA PRO A 158 -12.97 4.15 4.13
C PRO A 158 -12.37 2.99 3.32
N PHE A 159 -12.10 1.87 3.98
CA PHE A 159 -11.54 0.70 3.32
C PHE A 159 -12.61 -0.11 2.58
N GLN A 160 -12.27 -0.61 1.42
CA GLN A 160 -13.05 -1.62 0.70
C GLN A 160 -12.72 -3.01 1.27
N ARG A 161 -13.70 -3.92 1.24
CA ARG A 161 -13.59 -5.28 1.80
C ARG A 161 -13.06 -6.34 0.82
N SER A 162 -12.70 -5.95 -0.40
CA SER A 162 -12.30 -6.89 -1.46
C SER A 162 -11.10 -7.76 -1.09
N PHE A 163 -10.13 -7.20 -0.38
CA PHE A 163 -8.93 -7.91 0.06
C PHE A 163 -9.23 -9.07 1.04
N ALA A 164 -10.30 -8.95 1.85
CA ALA A 164 -10.66 -9.98 2.82
C ALA A 164 -11.08 -11.31 2.15
N ARG A 165 -11.47 -11.28 0.85
CA ARG A 165 -11.73 -12.49 0.06
C ARG A 165 -10.50 -13.38 -0.09
N LEU A 166 -9.30 -12.83 -0.02
CA LEU A 166 -8.06 -13.60 -0.07
C LEU A 166 -7.95 -14.58 1.10
N GLY A 167 -8.41 -14.19 2.30
CA GLY A 167 -8.41 -15.08 3.46
C GLY A 167 -9.31 -16.30 3.27
N GLU A 168 -10.52 -16.07 2.75
CA GLU A 168 -11.47 -17.13 2.42
C GLU A 168 -10.93 -18.07 1.34
N MET A 169 -10.46 -17.50 0.22
CA MET A 169 -9.94 -18.29 -0.91
C MET A 169 -8.72 -19.12 -0.48
N TYR A 170 -7.79 -18.52 0.27
CA TYR A 170 -6.61 -19.19 0.75
C TYR A 170 -6.96 -20.33 1.72
N TYR A 171 -7.90 -20.10 2.65
CA TYR A 171 -8.35 -21.14 3.57
C TYR A 171 -9.09 -22.28 2.84
N ALA A 172 -9.95 -21.96 1.91
CA ALA A 172 -10.68 -22.96 1.12
C ALA A 172 -9.75 -23.91 0.34
N GLU A 173 -8.61 -23.37 -0.12
CA GLU A 173 -7.64 -24.13 -0.90
C GLU A 173 -6.63 -24.90 -0.03
N THR A 174 -6.16 -24.30 1.06
CA THR A 174 -5.01 -24.81 1.81
C THR A 174 -5.36 -25.30 3.22
N SER A 175 -6.55 -25.03 3.72
CA SER A 175 -6.97 -25.20 5.12
C SER A 175 -6.07 -24.44 6.12
N ARG A 176 -5.26 -23.49 5.67
CA ARG A 176 -4.40 -22.63 6.50
C ARG A 176 -5.03 -21.24 6.61
N ARG A 177 -4.91 -20.62 7.77
CA ARG A 177 -5.38 -19.25 8.00
C ARG A 177 -4.38 -18.25 7.43
N LEU A 178 -4.85 -17.34 6.58
CA LEU A 178 -4.05 -16.25 6.05
C LEU A 178 -3.95 -15.12 7.08
N ALA A 179 -2.75 -14.59 7.27
CA ALA A 179 -2.49 -13.47 8.17
C ALA A 179 -2.54 -12.13 7.41
N PHE A 180 -3.17 -11.12 8.05
CA PHE A 180 -3.25 -9.74 7.58
C PHE A 180 -2.54 -8.82 8.56
N TYR A 181 -1.62 -7.99 8.08
CA TYR A 181 -0.83 -7.07 8.87
C TYR A 181 -1.27 -5.63 8.59
N PRO A 182 -1.79 -4.89 9.59
CA PRO A 182 -2.10 -3.47 9.40
C PRO A 182 -0.82 -2.66 9.32
N VAL A 183 -0.78 -1.72 8.37
CA VAL A 183 0.37 -0.83 8.13
C VAL A 183 -0.11 0.61 8.07
N ALA A 184 0.40 1.47 8.94
CA ALA A 184 0.16 2.90 8.87
C ALA A 184 1.35 3.60 8.22
N VAL A 185 1.11 4.29 7.11
CA VAL A 185 2.08 5.18 6.46
C VAL A 185 1.76 6.61 6.85
N HIS A 186 2.72 7.28 7.49
CA HIS A 186 2.54 8.62 8.01
C HIS A 186 3.47 9.63 7.30
N PRO A 187 3.00 10.85 6.94
CA PRO A 187 3.79 11.86 6.21
C PRO A 187 5.03 12.36 6.98
N LYS A 188 5.11 12.15 8.29
CA LYS A 188 6.29 12.46 9.12
C LYS A 188 7.44 11.46 8.94
N GLY A 189 7.45 10.68 7.87
CA GLY A 189 8.52 9.73 7.58
C GLY A 189 8.47 8.45 8.43
N VAL A 190 7.28 8.00 8.83
CA VAL A 190 7.12 6.79 9.64
C VAL A 190 6.21 5.80 8.93
N VAL A 191 6.66 4.55 8.85
CA VAL A 191 5.83 3.38 8.52
C VAL A 191 5.74 2.51 9.77
N MET A 192 4.52 2.26 10.24
CA MET A 192 4.28 1.43 11.42
C MET A 192 3.58 0.14 11.01
N VAL A 193 4.08 -1.02 11.46
CA VAL A 193 3.48 -2.34 11.25
C VAL A 193 2.87 -2.83 12.55
N GLY A 194 1.59 -3.15 12.52
CA GLY A 194 0.86 -3.68 13.67
C GLY A 194 0.87 -5.21 13.75
N LYS A 195 0.27 -5.75 14.80
CA LYS A 195 0.14 -7.20 14.99
C LYS A 195 -0.76 -7.83 13.93
N ALA A 196 -0.41 -9.03 13.52
CA ALA A 196 -1.20 -9.78 12.55
C ALA A 196 -2.59 -10.13 13.06
N VAL A 197 -3.55 -10.11 12.15
CA VAL A 197 -4.91 -10.63 12.34
C VAL A 197 -5.13 -11.76 11.35
N ALA A 198 -5.43 -12.95 11.84
CA ALA A 198 -5.71 -14.10 10.98
C ALA A 198 -7.17 -14.11 10.52
N PHE A 199 -7.40 -14.59 9.30
CA PHE A 199 -8.72 -14.99 8.83
C PHE A 199 -9.29 -16.08 9.75
N ASP A 200 -10.54 -15.91 10.19
CA ASP A 200 -11.23 -16.90 11.05
C ASP A 200 -12.29 -17.67 10.24
N PRO A 201 -12.03 -18.94 9.89
CA PRO A 201 -12.95 -19.74 9.11
C PRO A 201 -14.20 -20.19 9.88
N LEU A 202 -14.25 -19.97 11.22
CA LEU A 202 -15.41 -20.30 12.03
C LEU A 202 -16.51 -19.25 11.92
N ASN A 203 -16.18 -18.05 11.49
CA ASN A 203 -17.17 -17.00 11.25
C ASN A 203 -17.87 -17.22 9.91
N PRO A 204 -19.17 -16.88 9.80
CA PRO A 204 -19.82 -16.77 8.50
C PRO A 204 -19.05 -15.84 7.58
N VAL A 205 -18.79 -16.28 6.34
CA VAL A 205 -17.90 -15.60 5.37
C VAL A 205 -18.18 -14.10 5.22
N GLY A 206 -19.46 -13.73 5.11
CA GLY A 206 -19.84 -12.32 4.99
C GLY A 206 -19.46 -11.49 6.21
N LEU A 207 -19.68 -12.03 7.41
CA LEU A 207 -19.32 -11.37 8.67
C LEU A 207 -17.79 -11.29 8.84
N GLU A 208 -17.07 -12.35 8.48
CA GLU A 208 -15.61 -12.34 8.56
C GLU A 208 -14.96 -11.31 7.66
N ARG A 209 -15.48 -11.14 6.43
CA ARG A 209 -15.00 -10.08 5.54
C ARG A 209 -15.23 -8.68 6.11
N HIS A 210 -16.36 -8.45 6.77
CA HIS A 210 -16.62 -7.17 7.46
C HIS A 210 -15.69 -7.00 8.67
N ARG A 211 -15.56 -8.04 9.52
CA ARG A 211 -14.68 -8.01 10.68
C ARG A 211 -13.24 -7.67 10.30
N LEU A 212 -12.69 -8.35 9.29
CA LEU A 212 -11.32 -8.09 8.84
C LEU A 212 -11.18 -6.67 8.29
N LYS A 213 -12.12 -6.22 7.46
CA LYS A 213 -12.11 -4.87 6.91
C LYS A 213 -12.16 -3.82 8.02
N ASP A 214 -13.11 -3.92 8.95
CA ASP A 214 -13.31 -2.93 10.01
C ASP A 214 -12.10 -2.92 10.95
N LEU A 215 -11.61 -4.10 11.37
CA LEU A 215 -10.46 -4.21 12.26
C LEU A 215 -9.18 -3.67 11.63
N MET A 216 -8.92 -3.95 10.33
CA MET A 216 -7.76 -3.39 9.62
C MET A 216 -7.86 -1.87 9.52
N GLU A 217 -9.01 -1.33 9.11
CA GLU A 217 -9.23 0.10 8.98
C GLU A 217 -9.04 0.82 10.32
N GLU A 218 -9.70 0.34 11.37
CA GLU A 218 -9.60 0.93 12.71
C GLU A 218 -8.17 0.88 13.25
N THR A 219 -7.49 -0.27 13.11
CA THR A 219 -6.11 -0.42 13.58
C THR A 219 -5.16 0.52 12.84
N VAL A 220 -5.27 0.63 11.51
CA VAL A 220 -4.42 1.54 10.73
C VAL A 220 -4.67 2.99 11.12
N ARG A 221 -5.94 3.40 11.34
CA ARG A 221 -6.29 4.75 11.82
C ARG A 221 -5.70 5.03 13.20
N MET A 222 -5.84 4.11 14.15
CA MET A 222 -5.26 4.26 15.49
C MET A 222 -3.74 4.38 15.45
N MET A 223 -3.07 3.56 14.65
CA MET A 223 -1.61 3.60 14.48
C MET A 223 -1.16 4.93 13.86
N TYR A 224 -1.89 5.45 12.87
CA TYR A 224 -1.63 6.75 12.26
C TYR A 224 -1.71 7.87 13.31
N LEU A 225 -2.79 7.92 14.09
CA LEU A 225 -2.97 8.91 15.17
C LEU A 225 -1.93 8.77 16.28
N GLN A 226 -1.48 7.55 16.58
CA GLN A 226 -0.39 7.33 17.53
C GLN A 226 0.92 7.97 17.09
N VAL A 227 1.25 7.92 15.79
CA VAL A 227 2.43 8.60 15.24
C VAL A 227 2.24 10.12 15.31
N GLU A 228 1.03 10.62 14.98
CA GLU A 228 0.71 12.05 15.03
C GLU A 228 0.91 12.60 16.45
N ASN A 229 0.37 11.93 17.47
CA ASN A 229 0.43 12.36 18.87
C ASN A 229 1.85 12.27 19.46
N LYS A 230 2.63 11.24 19.13
CA LYS A 230 4.03 11.13 19.59
C LYS A 230 4.92 12.24 19.04
N ALA A 231 4.73 12.65 17.80
CA ALA A 231 5.49 13.72 17.20
C ALA A 231 5.11 15.11 17.77
N GLY A 232 3.93 15.26 18.36
CA GLY A 232 3.52 16.46 19.09
C GLY A 232 4.20 16.60 20.47
N SER A 233 4.68 15.49 21.07
CA SER A 233 5.38 15.49 22.36
C SER A 233 6.89 15.64 22.25
N ASP A 234 7.51 15.43 21.08
CA ASP A 234 8.95 15.45 20.86
C ASP A 234 9.45 16.72 20.13
N VAL A 235 8.67 17.80 20.08
CA VAL A 235 9.16 19.08 19.54
C VAL A 235 9.97 19.80 20.59
N PRO A 236 11.33 19.85 20.51
CA PRO A 236 12.11 20.77 21.32
C PRO A 236 11.71 22.19 20.89
N ALA A 237 11.33 23.03 21.84
CA ALA A 237 11.09 24.43 21.59
C ALA A 237 12.31 25.06 20.90
N LEU A 238 12.17 25.37 19.60
CA LEU A 238 13.14 26.19 18.88
C LEU A 238 13.11 27.58 19.50
N THR A 239 14.01 27.82 20.45
CA THR A 239 14.29 29.16 20.97
C THR A 239 14.96 29.96 19.85
N ILE A 240 14.20 30.77 19.16
CA ILE A 240 14.73 31.78 18.24
C ILE A 240 15.43 32.83 19.12
N GLN A 241 16.74 32.74 19.23
CA GLN A 241 17.56 33.84 19.74
C GLN A 241 17.75 34.86 18.60
N HIS A 242 16.98 35.94 18.66
CA HIS A 242 17.33 37.15 17.92
C HIS A 242 18.64 37.74 18.45
N LYS A 243 19.62 37.78 17.58
CA LYS A 243 20.74 38.73 17.65
C LYS A 243 20.81 39.52 16.39
#